data_591077c14a7f3da0e862a5b52c96e915
#
_entry.id   591077c14a7f3da0e862a5b52c96e915
#
_cell.length_a   1.000
_cell.length_b   1.000
_cell.length_c   1.000
_cell.angle_alpha   90.00
_cell.angle_beta   90.00
_cell.angle_gamma   90.00
#
_symmetry.space_group_name_H-M   'P 1'
#
loop_
_entity.id
_entity.type
_entity.pdbx_description
1 polymer ?
#
loop_
_entity_poly.entity_id
_entity_poly.type
_entity_poly.pdbx_seq_one_letter_code
_entity_poly.pdbx_strand_id
1 'polypeptide(L)'
;MFPTKNSLVIAIKSNSKIDRVLIEEIEKISKKLSDLPEVYSVFTINKAPILLLNNTSLIDLANNNYETILNSSLPFEDILNEFAKSPIYSDQIINESKNITSIVIFLNENSKAIDLKNNKNLYLTQGKYYKIKTEIDNERNELIKKIRNII
;
A
#
# COMPACT_ATOMS: atom_id res chain seq x y z
N MET A 1 -7.97 16.05 4.57
CA MET A 1 -6.66 16.15 3.89
C MET A 1 -5.86 14.93 4.28
N PHE A 2 -5.66 13.97 3.39
CA PHE A 2 -4.81 12.83 3.71
C PHE A 2 -3.38 13.34 3.83
N PRO A 3 -2.65 13.03 4.93
CA PRO A 3 -1.24 13.38 5.00
C PRO A 3 -0.55 12.71 3.82
N THR A 4 0.25 13.47 3.08
CA THR A 4 1.10 12.97 2.00
C THR A 4 2.23 12.13 2.60
N LYS A 5 1.86 10.97 3.15
CA LYS A 5 2.85 9.99 3.58
C LYS A 5 3.54 9.46 2.33
N ASN A 6 4.85 9.34 2.39
CA ASN A 6 5.59 8.67 1.33
C ASN A 6 5.01 7.27 1.14
N SER A 7 4.65 6.93 -0.08
CA SER A 7 4.12 5.62 -0.42
C SER A 7 4.93 4.97 -1.54
N LEU A 8 4.97 3.66 -1.52
CA LEU A 8 5.47 2.81 -2.60
C LEU A 8 4.31 1.98 -3.10
N VAL A 9 4.21 1.82 -4.42
CA VAL A 9 3.19 1.00 -5.05
C VAL A 9 3.87 -0.13 -5.80
N ILE A 10 3.43 -1.35 -5.54
CA ILE A 10 3.87 -2.55 -6.24
C ILE A 10 2.70 -3.04 -7.08
N ALA A 11 2.85 -3.06 -8.39
CA ALA A 11 1.88 -3.65 -9.30
C ALA A 11 2.19 -5.13 -9.49
N ILE A 12 1.18 -5.97 -9.30
CA ILE A 12 1.23 -7.43 -9.49
C ILE A 12 0.37 -7.76 -10.70
N LYS A 13 0.99 -8.33 -11.73
CA LYS A 13 0.30 -8.80 -12.94
C LYS A 13 0.21 -10.31 -12.92
N SER A 14 -1.02 -10.81 -13.00
CA SER A 14 -1.30 -12.23 -13.24
C SER A 14 -1.36 -12.54 -14.74
N ASN A 15 -0.99 -13.74 -15.12
CA ASN A 15 -1.16 -14.25 -16.50
C ASN A 15 -2.62 -14.57 -16.85
N SER A 16 -3.46 -14.71 -15.82
CA SER A 16 -4.90 -14.92 -15.91
C SER A 16 -5.62 -13.87 -15.05
N LYS A 17 -6.92 -14.02 -14.83
CA LYS A 17 -7.62 -13.23 -13.82
C LYS A 17 -7.06 -13.53 -12.43
N ILE A 18 -7.17 -12.55 -11.54
CA ILE A 18 -6.87 -12.72 -10.10
C ILE A 18 -7.72 -13.85 -9.56
N ASP A 19 -7.09 -14.78 -8.86
CA ASP A 19 -7.71 -15.92 -8.22
C ASP A 19 -7.47 -15.94 -6.70
N ARG A 20 -8.04 -16.91 -6.01
CA ARG A 20 -7.90 -17.03 -4.55
C ARG A 20 -6.45 -17.32 -4.12
N VAL A 21 -5.70 -18.05 -4.95
CA VAL A 21 -4.29 -18.36 -4.65
C VAL A 21 -3.46 -17.08 -4.61
N LEU A 22 -3.63 -16.22 -5.61
CA LEU A 22 -2.96 -14.92 -5.63
C LEU A 22 -3.38 -14.03 -4.45
N ILE A 23 -4.66 -14.03 -4.06
CA ILE A 23 -5.14 -13.29 -2.89
C ILE A 23 -4.45 -13.77 -1.60
N GLU A 24 -4.29 -15.07 -1.42
CA GLU A 24 -3.57 -15.64 -0.27
C GLU A 24 -2.08 -15.30 -0.27
N GLU A 25 -1.45 -15.30 -1.44
CA GLU A 25 -0.04 -14.88 -1.58
C GLU A 25 0.13 -13.40 -1.24
N ILE A 26 -0.75 -12.53 -1.73
CA ILE A 26 -0.77 -11.10 -1.39
C ILE A 26 -0.90 -10.90 0.12
N GLU A 27 -1.73 -11.71 0.79
CA GLU A 27 -1.90 -11.63 2.25
C GLU A 27 -0.60 -11.97 2.98
N LYS A 28 0.11 -13.03 2.56
CA LYS A 28 1.40 -13.41 3.13
C LYS A 28 2.46 -12.32 2.93
N ILE A 29 2.53 -11.75 1.72
CA ILE A 29 3.44 -10.64 1.40
C ILE A 29 3.08 -9.41 2.24
N SER A 30 1.81 -9.05 2.31
CA SER A 30 1.32 -7.91 3.09
C SER A 30 1.70 -7.99 4.57
N LYS A 31 1.61 -9.17 5.18
CA LYS A 31 2.03 -9.40 6.57
C LYS A 31 3.53 -9.17 6.73
N LYS A 32 4.37 -9.78 5.89
CA LYS A 32 5.82 -9.59 5.94
C LYS A 32 6.23 -8.13 5.73
N LEU A 33 5.55 -7.41 4.84
CA LEU A 33 5.79 -5.98 4.61
C LEU A 33 5.38 -5.14 5.82
N SER A 34 4.29 -5.48 6.49
CA SER A 34 3.81 -4.79 7.68
C SER A 34 4.73 -4.97 8.90
N ASP A 35 5.56 -6.03 8.91
CA ASP A 35 6.54 -6.28 9.97
C ASP A 35 7.81 -5.41 9.83
N LEU A 36 7.98 -4.69 8.73
CA LEU A 36 9.12 -3.79 8.55
C LEU A 36 8.94 -2.53 9.40
N PRO A 37 9.94 -2.12 10.19
CA PRO A 37 9.84 -0.97 11.08
C PRO A 37 9.66 0.37 10.34
N GLU A 38 10.07 0.44 9.08
CA GLU A 38 9.91 1.62 8.23
C GLU A 38 8.50 1.74 7.65
N VAL A 39 7.67 0.69 7.75
CA VAL A 39 6.31 0.64 7.18
C VAL A 39 5.28 1.06 8.22
N TYR A 40 4.48 2.06 7.86
CA TYR A 40 3.34 2.50 8.67
C TYR A 40 2.12 1.61 8.48
N SER A 41 1.78 1.32 7.23
CA SER A 41 0.66 0.44 6.87
C SER A 41 0.83 -0.10 5.46
N VAL A 42 0.15 -1.23 5.19
CA VAL A 42 0.07 -1.83 3.85
C VAL A 42 -1.39 -1.95 3.49
N PHE A 43 -1.76 -1.45 2.31
CA PHE A 43 -3.10 -1.56 1.75
C PHE A 43 -3.06 -2.42 0.48
N THR A 44 -3.99 -3.36 0.39
CA THR A 44 -4.12 -4.31 -0.73
C THR A 44 -5.59 -4.57 -1.02
N ILE A 45 -5.87 -5.22 -2.13
CA ILE A 45 -7.23 -5.69 -2.46
C ILE A 45 -7.86 -6.52 -1.32
N ASN A 46 -7.05 -7.21 -0.52
CA ASN A 46 -7.52 -8.04 0.60
C ASN A 46 -8.14 -7.22 1.74
N LYS A 47 -7.77 -5.95 1.86
CA LYS A 47 -8.25 -5.02 2.89
C LYS A 47 -9.34 -4.08 2.39
N ALA A 48 -9.65 -4.15 1.10
CA ALA A 48 -10.69 -3.32 0.51
C ALA A 48 -12.08 -3.75 1.00
N PRO A 49 -12.89 -2.83 1.59
CA PRO A 49 -14.27 -3.13 1.96
C PRO A 49 -15.14 -3.42 0.74
N ILE A 50 -16.04 -4.40 0.87
CA ILE A 50 -17.12 -4.64 -0.09
C ILE A 50 -18.23 -3.65 0.24
N LEU A 51 -18.48 -2.71 -0.67
CA LEU A 51 -19.35 -1.56 -0.40
C LEU A 51 -20.78 -1.77 -0.89
N LEU A 52 -20.93 -2.12 -2.17
CA LEU A 52 -22.23 -2.17 -2.82
C LEU A 52 -22.94 -3.50 -2.60
N LEU A 53 -22.26 -4.62 -2.77
CA LEU A 53 -22.85 -5.94 -2.59
C LEU A 53 -23.35 -6.17 -1.17
N ASN A 54 -22.70 -5.59 -0.18
CA ASN A 54 -23.09 -5.70 1.24
C ASN A 54 -23.86 -4.48 1.75
N ASN A 55 -24.14 -3.48 0.93
CA ASN A 55 -24.74 -2.21 1.37
C ASN A 55 -24.01 -1.59 2.58
N THR A 56 -22.68 -1.65 2.58
CA THR A 56 -21.84 -1.17 3.69
C THR A 56 -22.02 0.33 3.89
N SER A 57 -22.44 0.73 5.07
CA SER A 57 -22.67 2.13 5.40
C SER A 57 -21.37 2.84 5.81
N LEU A 58 -21.39 4.18 5.81
CA LEU A 58 -20.27 4.99 6.32
C LEU A 58 -19.99 4.73 7.81
N ILE A 59 -21.04 4.38 8.58
CA ILE A 59 -20.94 4.03 10.00
C ILE A 59 -20.23 2.70 10.15
N ASP A 60 -20.56 1.71 9.30
CA ASP A 60 -19.88 0.41 9.31
C ASP A 60 -18.40 0.56 8.97
N LEU A 61 -18.06 1.39 7.97
CA LEU A 61 -16.67 1.70 7.63
C LEU A 61 -15.92 2.36 8.78
N ALA A 62 -16.53 3.33 9.45
CA ALA A 62 -15.93 4.03 10.59
C ALA A 62 -15.68 3.10 11.78
N ASN A 63 -16.54 2.09 11.97
CA ASN A 63 -16.44 1.10 13.05
C ASN A 63 -15.63 -0.15 12.66
N ASN A 64 -15.04 -0.21 11.46
CA ASN A 64 -14.40 -1.40 10.89
C ASN A 64 -15.30 -2.65 10.85
N ASN A 65 -16.61 -2.43 10.69
CA ASN A 65 -17.64 -3.47 10.61
C ASN A 65 -18.01 -3.72 9.15
N TYR A 66 -17.09 -4.27 8.38
CA TYR A 66 -17.30 -4.56 6.96
C TYR A 66 -16.64 -5.89 6.55
N GLU A 67 -17.12 -6.45 5.46
CA GLU A 67 -16.52 -7.63 4.84
C GLU A 67 -15.51 -7.23 3.77
N THR A 68 -14.55 -8.11 3.60
CA THR A 68 -13.51 -8.04 2.56
C THR A 68 -13.53 -9.32 1.73
N ILE A 69 -12.74 -9.37 0.67
CA ILE A 69 -12.62 -10.56 -0.18
C ILE A 69 -12.14 -11.80 0.58
N LEU A 70 -11.47 -11.63 1.75
CA LEU A 70 -10.96 -12.74 2.56
C LEU A 70 -12.02 -13.40 3.44
N ASN A 71 -13.00 -12.65 3.91
CA ASN A 71 -13.95 -13.10 4.93
C ASN A 71 -15.42 -13.09 4.47
N SER A 72 -15.67 -12.68 3.24
CA SER A 72 -17.03 -12.68 2.68
C SER A 72 -17.47 -14.05 2.17
N SER A 73 -18.75 -14.35 2.34
CA SER A 73 -19.43 -15.51 1.75
C SER A 73 -19.94 -15.28 0.32
N LEU A 74 -19.82 -14.06 -0.20
CA LEU A 74 -20.25 -13.72 -1.54
C LEU A 74 -19.41 -14.43 -2.61
N PRO A 75 -19.95 -14.64 -3.83
CA PRO A 75 -19.19 -15.18 -4.94
C PRO A 75 -17.95 -14.33 -5.24
N PHE A 76 -16.81 -14.96 -5.32
CA PHE A 76 -15.50 -14.30 -5.52
C PHE A 76 -15.47 -13.40 -6.77
N GLU A 77 -16.03 -13.87 -7.88
CA GLU A 77 -16.07 -13.11 -9.13
C GLU A 77 -16.96 -11.86 -9.01
N ASP A 78 -18.03 -11.89 -8.21
CA ASP A 78 -18.89 -10.74 -7.99
C ASP A 78 -18.17 -9.65 -7.20
N ILE A 79 -17.37 -10.04 -6.20
CA ILE A 79 -16.52 -9.11 -5.45
C ILE A 79 -15.49 -8.45 -6.38
N LEU A 80 -14.80 -9.24 -7.22
CA LEU A 80 -13.85 -8.69 -8.19
C LEU A 80 -14.53 -7.77 -9.21
N ASN A 81 -15.77 -8.08 -9.61
CA ASN A 81 -16.56 -7.22 -10.50
C ASN A 81 -16.92 -5.89 -9.81
N GLU A 82 -17.32 -5.92 -8.55
CA GLU A 82 -17.56 -4.69 -7.79
C GLU A 82 -16.30 -3.84 -7.75
N PHE A 83 -15.16 -4.42 -7.35
CA PHE A 83 -13.91 -3.68 -7.22
C PHE A 83 -13.44 -3.10 -8.56
N ALA A 84 -13.52 -3.86 -9.64
CA ALA A 84 -13.10 -3.41 -10.97
C ALA A 84 -13.97 -2.29 -11.55
N LYS A 85 -15.24 -2.20 -11.13
CA LYS A 85 -16.20 -1.17 -11.56
C LYS A 85 -16.30 0.00 -10.57
N SER A 86 -15.76 -0.15 -9.37
CA SER A 86 -15.84 0.89 -8.33
C SER A 86 -14.98 2.09 -8.70
N PRO A 87 -15.49 3.33 -8.67
CA PRO A 87 -14.70 4.53 -8.89
C PRO A 87 -13.61 4.75 -7.81
N ILE A 88 -13.71 4.04 -6.68
CA ILE A 88 -12.75 4.12 -5.58
C ILE A 88 -11.58 3.14 -5.80
N TYR A 89 -11.85 1.96 -6.39
CA TYR A 89 -10.89 0.86 -6.47
C TYR A 89 -10.35 0.62 -7.87
N SER A 90 -11.14 0.95 -8.90
CA SER A 90 -10.73 0.81 -10.29
C SER A 90 -9.46 1.61 -10.58
N ASP A 91 -8.52 0.98 -11.27
CA ASP A 91 -7.20 1.53 -11.62
C ASP A 91 -6.30 1.95 -10.45
N GLN A 92 -6.74 1.73 -9.20
CA GLN A 92 -5.93 1.94 -8.01
C GLN A 92 -5.45 0.63 -7.38
N ILE A 93 -6.37 -0.30 -7.13
CA ILE A 93 -6.05 -1.60 -6.53
C ILE A 93 -6.36 -2.79 -7.44
N ILE A 94 -7.16 -2.60 -8.49
CA ILE A 94 -7.50 -3.61 -9.50
C ILE A 94 -7.82 -2.92 -10.82
N ASN A 95 -7.40 -3.51 -11.93
CA ASN A 95 -7.76 -3.01 -13.25
C ASN A 95 -9.09 -3.66 -13.75
N GLU A 96 -9.67 -3.07 -14.80
CA GLU A 96 -10.93 -3.54 -15.39
C GLU A 96 -10.87 -5.00 -15.87
N SER A 97 -9.73 -5.43 -16.41
CA SER A 97 -9.51 -6.81 -16.86
C SER A 97 -9.33 -7.81 -15.70
N LYS A 98 -9.25 -7.35 -14.47
CA LYS A 98 -9.07 -8.15 -13.25
C LYS A 98 -7.81 -9.04 -13.27
N ASN A 99 -6.75 -8.60 -13.92
CA ASN A 99 -5.48 -9.32 -14.02
C ASN A 99 -4.27 -8.54 -13.46
N ILE A 100 -4.50 -7.31 -13.01
CA ILE A 100 -3.50 -6.49 -12.31
C ILE A 100 -4.10 -6.03 -10.99
N THR A 101 -3.33 -6.18 -9.93
CA THR A 101 -3.64 -5.62 -8.61
C THR A 101 -2.42 -4.90 -8.05
N SER A 102 -2.60 -4.12 -6.98
CA SER A 102 -1.51 -3.39 -6.35
C SER A 102 -1.40 -3.66 -4.85
N ILE A 103 -0.16 -3.54 -4.36
CA ILE A 103 0.15 -3.40 -2.93
C ILE A 103 0.63 -1.97 -2.73
N VAL A 104 -0.08 -1.21 -1.90
CA VAL A 104 0.30 0.16 -1.53
C VAL A 104 0.91 0.13 -0.13
N ILE A 105 2.19 0.52 -0.04
CA ILE A 105 2.96 0.56 1.20
C ILE A 105 3.08 2.01 1.64
N PHE A 106 2.53 2.35 2.77
CA PHE A 106 2.70 3.65 3.40
C PHE A 106 3.87 3.60 4.37
N LEU A 107 4.82 4.52 4.20
CA LEU A 107 6.04 4.56 5.00
C LEU A 107 5.90 5.51 6.18
N ASN A 108 6.61 5.20 7.26
CA ASN A 108 6.82 6.12 8.35
C ASN A 108 7.58 7.36 7.86
N GLU A 109 7.35 8.49 8.51
CA GLU A 109 8.10 9.71 8.22
C GLU A 109 9.57 9.53 8.63
N ASN A 110 10.48 9.91 7.73
CA ASN A 110 11.90 9.94 8.05
C ASN A 110 12.26 11.28 8.69
N SER A 111 12.51 11.26 10.01
CA SER A 111 12.82 12.47 10.79
C SER A 111 14.08 13.19 10.29
N LYS A 112 15.10 12.46 9.83
CA LYS A 112 16.30 13.05 9.23
C LYS A 112 15.98 13.80 7.93
N ALA A 113 15.08 13.25 7.10
CA ALA A 113 14.66 13.90 5.85
C ALA A 113 13.86 15.18 6.12
N ILE A 114 12.99 15.16 7.14
CA ILE A 114 12.24 16.33 7.58
C ILE A 114 13.19 17.41 8.10
N ASP A 115 14.12 17.03 8.96
CA ASP A 115 15.12 17.94 9.51
C ASP A 115 16.01 18.54 8.43
N LEU A 116 16.50 17.71 7.49
CA LEU A 116 17.28 18.18 6.35
C LEU A 116 16.52 19.21 5.50
N LYS A 117 15.22 18.98 5.28
CA LYS A 117 14.35 19.89 4.54
C LYS A 117 14.17 21.23 5.26
N ASN A 118 13.89 21.17 6.57
CA ASN A 118 13.61 22.36 7.38
C ASN A 118 14.85 23.23 7.61
N ASN A 119 16.03 22.60 7.74
CA ASN A 119 17.30 23.26 8.05
C ASN A 119 18.27 23.26 6.88
N LYS A 120 17.78 23.19 5.64
CA LYS A 120 18.60 23.06 4.42
C LYS A 120 19.74 24.08 4.35
N ASN A 121 19.40 25.38 4.55
CA ASN A 121 20.40 26.45 4.43
C ASN A 121 21.48 26.36 5.51
N LEU A 122 21.12 25.99 6.74
CA LEU A 122 22.07 25.77 7.82
C LEU A 122 23.05 24.64 7.48
N TYR A 123 22.55 23.50 7.01
CA TYR A 123 23.39 22.37 6.64
C TYR A 123 24.28 22.63 5.41
N LEU A 124 23.81 23.44 4.45
CA LEU A 124 24.64 23.90 3.31
C LEU A 124 25.80 24.77 3.80
N THR A 125 25.53 25.75 4.68
CA THR A 125 26.55 26.62 5.26
C THR A 125 27.59 25.82 6.06
N GLN A 126 27.16 24.79 6.76
CA GLN A 126 28.04 23.89 7.55
C GLN A 126 28.74 22.81 6.69
N GLY A 127 28.50 22.73 5.40
CA GLY A 127 29.06 21.69 4.54
C GLY A 127 28.54 20.26 4.81
N LYS A 128 27.46 20.12 5.61
CA LYS A 128 26.93 18.81 6.05
C LYS A 128 25.78 18.29 5.17
N TYR A 129 25.19 19.14 4.34
CA TYR A 129 23.96 18.81 3.59
C TYR A 129 24.10 17.55 2.75
N TYR A 130 25.15 17.45 1.95
CA TYR A 130 25.31 16.31 1.04
C TYR A 130 25.60 15.00 1.78
N LYS A 131 26.31 15.05 2.90
CA LYS A 131 26.54 13.86 3.74
C LYS A 131 25.23 13.30 4.28
N ILE A 132 24.40 14.15 4.90
CA ILE A 132 23.11 13.75 5.47
C ILE A 132 22.18 13.25 4.36
N LYS A 133 22.15 13.93 3.22
CA LYS A 133 21.36 13.50 2.06
C LYS A 133 21.77 12.11 1.59
N THR A 134 23.06 11.82 1.48
CA THR A 134 23.57 10.50 1.09
C THR A 134 23.17 9.43 2.11
N GLU A 135 23.18 9.72 3.40
CA GLU A 135 22.71 8.78 4.44
C GLU A 135 21.24 8.44 4.26
N ILE A 136 20.38 9.44 4.01
CA ILE A 136 18.95 9.25 3.74
C ILE A 136 18.72 8.41 2.49
N ASP A 137 19.44 8.69 1.40
CA ASP A 137 19.34 7.95 0.15
C ASP A 137 19.77 6.49 0.33
N ASN A 138 20.82 6.22 1.13
CA ASN A 138 21.25 4.87 1.46
C ASN A 138 20.22 4.11 2.28
N GLU A 139 19.62 4.72 3.31
CA GLU A 139 18.54 4.13 4.12
C GLU A 139 17.35 3.75 3.21
N ARG A 140 16.97 4.62 2.27
CA ARG A 140 15.91 4.34 1.30
C ARG A 140 16.26 3.18 0.38
N ASN A 141 17.48 3.10 -0.12
CA ASN A 141 17.93 2.01 -0.97
C ASN A 141 17.93 0.67 -0.23
N GLU A 142 18.34 0.65 1.04
CA GLU A 142 18.26 -0.57 1.87
C GLU A 142 16.81 -1.01 2.11
N LEU A 143 15.90 -0.10 2.35
CA LEU A 143 14.47 -0.41 2.47
C LEU A 143 13.93 -1.03 1.16
N ILE A 144 14.27 -0.45 0.01
CA ILE A 144 13.85 -1.00 -1.30
C ILE A 144 14.40 -2.41 -1.50
N LYS A 145 15.64 -2.69 -1.09
CA LYS A 145 16.22 -4.04 -1.14
C LYS A 145 15.45 -5.01 -0.23
N LYS A 146 15.13 -4.60 1.01
CA LYS A 146 14.32 -5.42 1.93
C LYS A 146 12.97 -5.77 1.32
N ILE A 147 12.28 -4.79 0.76
CA ILE A 147 10.97 -4.99 0.10
C ILE A 147 11.11 -5.96 -1.08
N ARG A 148 12.11 -5.80 -1.94
CA ARG A 148 12.34 -6.70 -3.08
C ARG A 148 12.64 -8.14 -2.68
N ASN A 149 13.24 -8.36 -1.51
CA ASN A 149 13.50 -9.71 -1.01
C ASN A 149 12.25 -10.39 -0.41
N ILE A 150 11.19 -9.63 -0.13
CA ILE A 150 9.92 -10.14 0.41
C ILE A 150 8.99 -10.58 -0.73
N ILE A 151 9.07 -9.90 -1.87
CA ILE A 151 8.23 -10.12 -3.06
C ILE A 151 8.83 -11.24 -3.91
#